data_0b2dd654d079b7b538a2bc0ff82d7bb4
#
_entry.id   0b2dd654d079b7b538a2bc0ff82d7bb4
#
_cell.length_a   1.000
_cell.length_b   1.000
_cell.length_c   1.000
_cell.angle_alpha   90.00
_cell.angle_beta   90.00
_cell.angle_gamma   90.00
#
_symmetry.space_group_name_H-M   'P 1'
#
loop_
_entity.id
_entity.type
_entity.pdbx_description
1 polymer ?
#
loop_
_entity_poly.entity_id
_entity_poly.type
_entity_poly.pdbx_seq_one_letter_code
_entity_poly.pdbx_strand_id
1 'polypeptide(L)'
;MPRGKLLNGLVTQQKVLRGAVTLFLENGYTKTTTGEIAKAAGIGQSSFFHVFPSKEALLLELVKRMFSGQFALAGQHSGEQDPVLLYAVETALQLHIAELTEPLRELYVTGYSLPTTSAYIYHSTAKRLQVIFGPYLPEAQPKDFYEMEIASGSIMRGFMSVPCDVYFTMEAKVSRFLDCSLKLYDVPKEKRAAITAAVL
;
A
#
# COMPACT_ATOMS: atom_id res chain seq x y z
N MET A 1 16.93 31.02 5.30
CA MET A 1 17.48 29.81 5.94
C MET A 1 18.64 29.26 5.13
N PRO A 2 19.77 28.91 5.70
CA PRO A 2 20.91 28.43 4.91
C PRO A 2 20.59 27.09 4.27
N ARG A 3 20.80 26.97 2.95
CA ARG A 3 20.62 25.74 2.14
C ARG A 3 21.28 24.49 2.76
N GLY A 4 22.37 24.63 3.49
CA GLY A 4 23.07 23.52 4.16
C GLY A 4 22.28 22.82 5.27
N LYS A 5 21.46 23.52 6.06
CA LYS A 5 20.62 22.90 7.10
C LYS A 5 19.48 22.06 6.50
N LEU A 6 18.91 22.51 5.39
CA LEU A 6 17.85 21.80 4.67
C LEU A 6 18.38 20.49 4.05
N LEU A 7 19.55 20.55 3.42
CA LEU A 7 20.22 19.38 2.83
C LEU A 7 20.59 18.35 3.90
N ASN A 8 21.11 18.77 5.05
CA ASN A 8 21.43 17.86 6.16
C ASN A 8 20.17 17.19 6.73
N GLY A 9 19.04 17.91 6.80
CA GLY A 9 17.75 17.33 7.22
C GLY A 9 17.26 16.24 6.29
N LEU A 10 17.30 16.47 4.97
CA LEU A 10 16.89 15.49 3.95
C LEU A 10 17.80 14.23 3.95
N VAL A 11 19.12 14.42 4.11
CA VAL A 11 20.06 13.30 4.20
C VAL A 11 19.78 12.47 5.44
N THR A 12 19.52 13.11 6.59
CA THR A 12 19.18 12.42 7.84
C THR A 12 17.87 11.65 7.70
N GLN A 13 16.84 12.27 7.11
CA GLN A 13 15.55 11.60 6.82
C GLN A 13 15.74 10.34 5.99
N GLN A 14 16.56 10.42 4.94
CA GLN A 14 16.84 9.25 4.07
C GLN A 14 17.56 8.12 4.83
N LYS A 15 18.52 8.44 5.72
CA LYS A 15 19.19 7.43 6.55
C LYS A 15 18.20 6.74 7.49
N VAL A 16 17.33 7.52 8.13
CA VAL A 16 16.28 6.97 9.02
C VAL A 16 15.33 6.06 8.26
N LEU A 17 14.86 6.48 7.09
CA LEU A 17 13.96 5.66 6.26
C LEU A 17 14.62 4.35 5.82
N ARG A 18 15.89 4.38 5.40
CA ARG A 18 16.62 3.15 5.02
C ARG A 18 16.79 2.21 6.21
N GLY A 19 17.24 2.72 7.36
CA GLY A 19 17.39 1.91 8.57
C GLY A 19 16.07 1.30 9.03
N ALA A 20 14.97 2.06 8.93
CA ALA A 20 13.64 1.57 9.27
C ALA A 20 13.18 0.46 8.32
N VAL A 21 13.36 0.63 7.01
CA VAL A 21 12.99 -0.41 6.02
C VAL A 21 13.73 -1.71 6.31
N THR A 22 15.05 -1.67 6.51
CA THR A 22 15.84 -2.85 6.85
C THR A 22 15.30 -3.56 8.08
N LEU A 23 15.11 -2.81 9.18
CA LEU A 23 14.63 -3.38 10.45
C LEU A 23 13.18 -3.90 10.36
N PHE A 24 12.31 -3.22 9.62
CA PHE A 24 10.94 -3.69 9.42
C PHE A 24 10.87 -4.98 8.61
N LEU A 25 11.76 -5.15 7.62
CA LEU A 25 11.84 -6.37 6.84
C LEU A 25 12.45 -7.55 7.60
N GLU A 26 13.37 -7.27 8.54
CA GLU A 26 14.02 -8.29 9.36
C GLU A 26 13.18 -8.70 10.56
N ASN A 27 12.60 -7.73 11.30
CA ASN A 27 12.01 -7.93 12.62
C ASN A 27 10.50 -7.72 12.67
N GLY A 28 9.90 -7.12 11.63
CA GLY A 28 8.52 -6.63 11.62
C GLY A 28 8.39 -5.23 12.23
N TYR A 29 7.25 -4.61 11.97
CA TYR A 29 6.96 -3.25 12.45
C TYR A 29 6.84 -3.20 13.99
N THR A 30 6.09 -4.12 14.58
CA THR A 30 5.77 -4.08 16.02
C THR A 30 7.03 -4.22 16.89
N LYS A 31 7.92 -5.14 16.54
CA LYS A 31 9.14 -5.43 17.29
C LYS A 31 10.24 -4.37 17.12
N THR A 32 10.19 -3.59 16.04
CA THR A 32 11.19 -2.53 15.76
C THR A 32 10.92 -1.28 16.57
N THR A 33 11.90 -0.78 17.31
CA THR A 33 11.82 0.44 18.12
C THR A 33 12.42 1.64 17.41
N THR A 34 12.00 2.87 17.80
CA THR A 34 12.59 4.10 17.28
C THR A 34 14.07 4.27 17.67
N GLY A 35 14.49 3.69 18.81
CA GLY A 35 15.89 3.67 19.25
C GLY A 35 16.77 2.83 18.34
N GLU A 36 16.31 1.64 17.94
CA GLU A 36 17.00 0.76 16.97
C GLU A 36 17.11 1.43 15.61
N ILE A 37 16.04 2.07 15.14
CA ILE A 37 16.05 2.81 13.87
C ILE A 37 17.06 3.96 13.92
N ALA A 38 17.09 4.74 15.02
CA ALA A 38 18.06 5.82 15.21
C ALA A 38 19.50 5.30 15.17
N LYS A 39 19.76 4.19 15.88
CA LYS A 39 21.07 3.52 15.89
C LYS A 39 21.48 3.05 14.50
N ALA A 40 20.56 2.40 13.75
CA ALA A 40 20.80 1.95 12.38
C ALA A 40 21.08 3.12 11.41
N ALA A 41 20.46 4.28 11.66
CA ALA A 41 20.68 5.50 10.89
C ALA A 41 21.96 6.26 11.29
N GLY A 42 22.67 5.83 12.35
CA GLY A 42 23.85 6.50 12.88
C GLY A 42 23.56 7.86 13.52
N ILE A 43 22.39 8.02 14.15
CA ILE A 43 21.96 9.26 14.82
C ILE A 43 21.51 9.01 16.26
N GLY A 44 21.46 10.06 17.06
CA GLY A 44 20.87 9.99 18.40
C GLY A 44 19.34 9.89 18.34
N GLN A 45 18.73 9.30 19.38
CA GLN A 45 17.29 9.14 19.48
C GLN A 45 16.50 10.47 19.44
N SER A 46 17.06 11.52 20.06
CA SER A 46 16.48 12.87 19.96
C SER A 46 16.43 13.39 18.52
N SER A 47 17.48 13.10 17.74
CA SER A 47 17.53 13.47 16.32
C SER A 47 16.49 12.73 15.47
N PHE A 48 16.14 11.49 15.84
CA PHE A 48 15.03 10.76 15.21
C PHE A 48 13.72 11.56 15.36
N PHE A 49 13.39 12.00 16.58
CA PHE A 49 12.14 12.73 16.85
C PHE A 49 12.08 14.12 16.22
N HIS A 50 13.24 14.71 15.88
CA HIS A 50 13.29 15.93 15.07
C HIS A 50 12.93 15.69 13.61
N VAL A 51 13.16 14.48 13.09
CA VAL A 51 12.86 14.10 11.69
C VAL A 51 11.46 13.49 11.56
N PHE A 52 11.12 12.58 12.47
CA PHE A 52 9.81 11.92 12.54
C PHE A 52 9.27 11.97 13.97
N PRO A 53 8.10 12.59 14.19
CA PRO A 53 7.53 12.72 15.53
C PRO A 53 7.14 11.37 16.17
N SER A 54 6.99 10.33 15.35
CA SER A 54 6.66 8.97 15.81
C SER A 54 7.06 7.91 14.79
N LYS A 55 7.07 6.63 15.20
CA LYS A 55 7.23 5.48 14.29
C LYS A 55 6.09 5.40 13.26
N GLU A 56 4.88 5.79 13.65
CA GLU A 56 3.73 5.86 12.74
C GLU A 56 3.92 6.94 11.67
N ALA A 57 4.41 8.13 12.03
CA ALA A 57 4.72 9.19 11.06
C ALA A 57 5.80 8.77 10.05
N LEU A 58 6.77 7.97 10.50
CA LEU A 58 7.76 7.38 9.61
C LEU A 58 7.11 6.36 8.67
N LEU A 59 6.23 5.48 9.18
CA LEU A 59 5.50 4.52 8.35
C LEU A 59 4.63 5.24 7.31
N LEU A 60 3.95 6.32 7.69
CA LEU A 60 3.17 7.14 6.75
C LEU A 60 4.04 7.67 5.60
N GLU A 61 5.25 8.11 5.90
CA GLU A 61 6.18 8.58 4.85
C GLU A 61 6.61 7.43 3.91
N LEU A 62 6.83 6.23 4.44
CA LEU A 62 7.10 5.04 3.61
C LEU A 62 5.92 4.69 2.72
N VAL A 63 4.70 4.69 3.26
CA VAL A 63 3.45 4.46 2.52
C VAL A 63 3.30 5.50 1.40
N LYS A 64 3.52 6.79 1.69
CA LYS A 64 3.47 7.86 0.67
C LYS A 64 4.43 7.62 -0.47
N ARG A 65 5.67 7.22 -0.18
CA ARG A 65 6.69 6.94 -1.21
C ARG A 65 6.32 5.72 -2.05
N MET A 66 5.82 4.68 -1.43
CA MET A 66 5.36 3.47 -2.13
C MET A 66 4.24 3.81 -3.11
N PHE A 67 3.20 4.51 -2.64
CA PHE A 67 2.06 4.89 -3.48
C PHE A 67 2.46 5.86 -4.60
N SER A 68 3.32 6.85 -4.35
CA SER A 68 3.78 7.77 -5.39
C SER A 68 4.60 7.06 -6.49
N GLY A 69 5.38 6.05 -6.13
CA GLY A 69 6.12 5.22 -7.07
C GLY A 69 5.18 4.35 -7.94
N GLN A 70 4.16 3.74 -7.35
CA GLN A 70 3.16 2.97 -8.08
C GLN A 70 2.36 3.82 -9.07
N PHE A 71 1.95 5.03 -8.66
CA PHE A 71 1.24 5.96 -9.55
C PHE A 71 2.10 6.43 -10.73
N ALA A 72 3.40 6.62 -10.53
CA ALA A 72 4.32 7.01 -11.59
C ALA A 72 4.49 5.89 -12.64
N LEU A 73 4.61 4.64 -12.20
CA LEU A 73 4.72 3.48 -13.09
C LEU A 73 3.42 3.25 -13.88
N ALA A 74 2.26 3.35 -13.23
CA ALA A 74 0.97 3.21 -13.91
C ALA A 74 0.75 4.32 -14.96
N GLY A 75 1.19 5.55 -14.69
CA GLY A 75 1.11 6.67 -15.64
C GLY A 75 1.96 6.49 -16.91
N GLN A 76 3.07 5.77 -16.81
CA GLN A 76 3.94 5.49 -17.97
C GLN A 76 3.36 4.42 -18.92
N HIS A 77 2.45 3.57 -18.46
CA HIS A 77 1.84 2.48 -19.22
C HIS A 77 0.37 2.73 -19.58
N SER A 78 -0.19 3.89 -19.24
CA SER A 78 -1.63 4.20 -19.35
C SER A 78 -2.16 4.39 -20.79
N GLY A 79 -1.32 4.24 -21.82
CA GLY A 79 -1.72 4.46 -23.22
C GLY A 79 -2.38 3.25 -23.91
N GLU A 80 -2.11 2.01 -23.49
CA GLU A 80 -2.47 0.79 -24.24
C GLU A 80 -3.11 -0.32 -23.42
N GLN A 81 -3.12 -0.24 -22.07
CA GLN A 81 -3.63 -1.34 -21.23
C GLN A 81 -4.96 -1.00 -20.56
N ASP A 82 -5.81 -2.02 -20.40
CA ASP A 82 -7.07 -1.91 -19.64
C ASP A 82 -6.79 -1.46 -18.18
N PRO A 83 -7.32 -0.30 -17.74
CA PRO A 83 -7.09 0.20 -16.39
C PRO A 83 -7.54 -0.77 -15.28
N VAL A 84 -8.57 -1.60 -15.56
CA VAL A 84 -9.04 -2.62 -14.61
C VAL A 84 -8.03 -3.76 -14.49
N LEU A 85 -7.39 -4.15 -15.60
CA LEU A 85 -6.32 -5.15 -15.57
C LEU A 85 -5.11 -4.63 -14.79
N LEU A 86 -4.72 -3.36 -14.99
CA LEU A 86 -3.63 -2.76 -14.21
C LEU A 86 -3.93 -2.74 -12.71
N TYR A 87 -5.15 -2.36 -12.32
CA TYR A 87 -5.59 -2.43 -10.92
C TYR A 87 -5.49 -3.86 -10.37
N ALA A 88 -5.93 -4.85 -11.14
CA ALA A 88 -5.89 -6.26 -10.73
C ALA A 88 -4.45 -6.77 -10.56
N VAL A 89 -3.55 -6.44 -11.48
CA VAL A 89 -2.12 -6.80 -11.40
C VAL A 89 -1.47 -6.15 -10.17
N GLU A 90 -1.68 -4.84 -9.95
CA GLU A 90 -1.11 -4.13 -8.80
C GLU A 90 -1.58 -4.70 -7.46
N THR A 91 -2.87 -4.99 -7.34
CA THR A 91 -3.44 -5.53 -6.10
C THR A 91 -3.02 -6.98 -5.86
N ALA A 92 -2.96 -7.80 -6.91
CA ALA A 92 -2.42 -9.15 -6.83
C ALA A 92 -0.94 -9.14 -6.41
N LEU A 93 -0.14 -8.24 -6.97
CA LEU A 93 1.27 -8.08 -6.58
C LEU A 93 1.42 -7.75 -5.09
N GLN A 94 0.58 -6.86 -4.54
CA GLN A 94 0.60 -6.55 -3.12
C GLN A 94 0.30 -7.78 -2.25
N LEU A 95 -0.68 -8.62 -2.65
CA LEU A 95 -0.98 -9.88 -1.97
C LEU A 95 0.21 -10.85 -2.01
N HIS A 96 0.88 -10.98 -3.17
CA HIS A 96 2.08 -11.82 -3.30
C HIS A 96 3.23 -11.31 -2.43
N ILE A 97 3.48 -9.99 -2.41
CA ILE A 97 4.54 -9.41 -1.57
C ILE A 97 4.25 -9.66 -0.09
N ALA A 98 3.00 -9.54 0.35
CA ALA A 98 2.62 -9.83 1.74
C ALA A 98 2.83 -11.30 2.13
N GLU A 99 2.90 -12.22 1.17
CA GLU A 99 3.16 -13.65 1.42
C GLU A 99 4.65 -14.01 1.47
N LEU A 100 5.56 -13.15 1.02
CA LEU A 100 6.99 -13.46 0.98
C LEU A 100 7.58 -13.72 2.35
N THR A 101 7.19 -12.93 3.36
CA THR A 101 7.65 -13.10 4.75
C THR A 101 6.61 -12.58 5.74
N GLU A 102 6.64 -13.12 6.98
CA GLU A 102 5.78 -12.62 8.06
C GLU A 102 6.00 -11.14 8.39
N PRO A 103 7.25 -10.60 8.46
CA PRO A 103 7.48 -9.18 8.65
C PRO A 103 6.87 -8.29 7.54
N LEU A 104 6.92 -8.72 6.29
CA LEU A 104 6.28 -8.00 5.18
C LEU A 104 4.76 -8.01 5.31
N ARG A 105 4.16 -9.16 5.64
CA ARG A 105 2.71 -9.27 5.90
C ARG A 105 2.30 -8.32 7.02
N GLU A 106 3.02 -8.35 8.15
CA GLU A 106 2.76 -7.45 9.28
C GLU A 106 2.83 -5.97 8.85
N LEU A 107 3.84 -5.60 8.07
CA LEU A 107 4.04 -4.23 7.61
C LEU A 107 2.87 -3.74 6.73
N TYR A 108 2.43 -4.55 5.75
CA TYR A 108 1.29 -4.23 4.90
C TYR A 108 -0.01 -4.14 5.70
N VAL A 109 -0.30 -5.14 6.54
CA VAL A 109 -1.51 -5.15 7.39
C VAL A 109 -1.52 -3.94 8.33
N THR A 110 -0.36 -3.58 8.91
CA THR A 110 -0.24 -2.39 9.76
C THR A 110 -0.51 -1.10 8.97
N GLY A 111 0.01 -0.98 7.75
CA GLY A 111 -0.25 0.15 6.86
C GLY A 111 -1.74 0.39 6.61
N TYR A 112 -2.50 -0.67 6.40
CA TYR A 112 -3.97 -0.60 6.24
C TYR A 112 -4.76 -0.52 7.55
N SER A 113 -4.12 -0.69 8.72
CA SER A 113 -4.80 -0.72 10.03
C SER A 113 -4.64 0.57 10.83
N LEU A 114 -3.51 1.23 10.75
CA LEU A 114 -3.27 2.48 11.51
C LEU A 114 -4.10 3.62 10.91
N PRO A 115 -4.82 4.40 11.76
CA PRO A 115 -5.73 5.44 11.28
C PRO A 115 -5.07 6.44 10.32
N THR A 116 -3.84 6.87 10.61
CA THR A 116 -3.14 7.88 9.81
C THR A 116 -2.76 7.35 8.41
N THR A 117 -2.27 6.11 8.33
CA THR A 117 -1.87 5.50 7.07
C THR A 117 -3.07 5.05 6.25
N SER A 118 -4.07 4.44 6.87
CA SER A 118 -5.29 4.01 6.18
C SER A 118 -6.07 5.21 5.62
N ALA A 119 -6.23 6.29 6.39
CA ALA A 119 -6.84 7.51 5.89
C ALA A 119 -6.10 8.08 4.67
N TYR A 120 -4.76 8.09 4.71
CA TYR A 120 -3.95 8.51 3.55
C TYR A 120 -4.19 7.61 2.34
N ILE A 121 -4.20 6.28 2.52
CA ILE A 121 -4.47 5.32 1.44
C ILE A 121 -5.83 5.62 0.82
N TYR A 122 -6.90 5.68 1.62
CA TYR A 122 -8.26 5.90 1.13
C TYR A 122 -8.39 7.22 0.34
N HIS A 123 -7.84 8.31 0.86
CA HIS A 123 -7.91 9.60 0.16
C HIS A 123 -7.07 9.65 -1.12
N SER A 124 -5.88 9.05 -1.12
CA SER A 124 -4.99 9.08 -2.29
C SER A 124 -5.47 8.15 -3.40
N THR A 125 -6.13 7.04 -3.05
CA THR A 125 -6.59 6.03 -4.01
C THR A 125 -7.94 6.35 -4.62
N ALA A 126 -8.88 6.96 -3.87
CA ALA A 126 -10.25 7.23 -4.30
C ALA A 126 -10.35 7.92 -5.67
N LYS A 127 -9.53 8.94 -5.92
CA LYS A 127 -9.52 9.65 -7.21
C LYS A 127 -9.10 8.75 -8.37
N ARG A 128 -8.15 7.86 -8.15
CA ARG A 128 -7.69 6.89 -9.14
C ARG A 128 -8.77 5.85 -9.43
N LEU A 129 -9.44 5.37 -8.38
CA LEU A 129 -10.56 4.42 -8.52
C LEU A 129 -11.71 5.03 -9.31
N GLN A 130 -12.00 6.32 -9.12
CA GLN A 130 -12.98 7.04 -9.94
C GLN A 130 -12.60 7.01 -11.42
N VAL A 131 -11.33 7.20 -11.77
CA VAL A 131 -10.87 7.12 -13.17
C VAL A 131 -11.01 5.71 -13.73
N ILE A 132 -10.65 4.69 -12.94
CA ILE A 132 -10.67 3.28 -13.38
C ILE A 132 -12.11 2.75 -13.50
N PHE A 133 -12.93 3.00 -12.48
CA PHE A 133 -14.24 2.37 -12.33
C PHE A 133 -15.43 3.28 -12.61
N GLY A 134 -15.21 4.58 -12.82
CA GLY A 134 -16.27 5.51 -13.20
C GLY A 134 -17.12 5.06 -14.41
N PRO A 135 -16.53 4.45 -15.47
CA PRO A 135 -17.31 3.91 -16.57
C PRO A 135 -18.35 2.83 -16.19
N TYR A 136 -18.16 2.14 -15.06
CA TYR A 136 -19.11 1.13 -14.54
C TYR A 136 -20.11 1.70 -13.55
N LEU A 137 -19.84 2.89 -13.03
CA LEU A 137 -20.61 3.56 -11.97
C LEU A 137 -20.91 5.01 -12.38
N PRO A 138 -21.66 5.23 -13.50
CA PRO A 138 -21.84 6.56 -14.09
C PRO A 138 -22.56 7.56 -13.17
N GLU A 139 -23.36 7.07 -12.22
CA GLU A 139 -24.10 7.93 -11.27
C GLU A 139 -23.31 8.21 -9.99
N ALA A 140 -22.16 7.51 -9.77
CA ALA A 140 -21.37 7.65 -8.55
C ALA A 140 -20.64 8.99 -8.50
N GLN A 141 -20.69 9.62 -7.32
CA GLN A 141 -19.99 10.87 -7.05
C GLN A 141 -18.58 10.60 -6.48
N PRO A 142 -17.65 11.56 -6.48
CA PRO A 142 -16.31 11.38 -5.92
C PRO A 142 -16.28 10.84 -4.48
N LYS A 143 -17.25 11.21 -3.65
CA LYS A 143 -17.39 10.71 -2.28
C LYS A 143 -17.68 9.20 -2.22
N ASP A 144 -18.43 8.68 -3.20
CA ASP A 144 -18.82 7.27 -3.24
C ASP A 144 -17.59 6.39 -3.49
N PHE A 145 -16.63 6.88 -4.30
CA PHE A 145 -15.35 6.19 -4.52
C PHE A 145 -14.47 6.19 -3.27
N TYR A 146 -14.54 7.22 -2.43
CA TYR A 146 -13.87 7.21 -1.14
C TYR A 146 -14.50 6.19 -0.18
N GLU A 147 -15.83 6.12 -0.11
CA GLU A 147 -16.55 5.15 0.70
C GLU A 147 -16.30 3.71 0.23
N MET A 148 -16.31 3.47 -1.10
CA MET A 148 -15.96 2.17 -1.68
C MET A 148 -14.49 1.80 -1.42
N GLU A 149 -13.57 2.75 -1.39
CA GLU A 149 -12.17 2.46 -1.06
C GLU A 149 -11.99 2.05 0.41
N ILE A 150 -12.78 2.56 1.34
CA ILE A 150 -12.80 2.04 2.72
C ILE A 150 -13.16 0.54 2.72
N ALA A 151 -14.12 0.14 1.90
CA ALA A 151 -14.52 -1.26 1.77
C ALA A 151 -13.42 -2.09 1.06
N SER A 152 -12.90 -1.64 -0.09
CA SER A 152 -11.88 -2.40 -0.85
C SER A 152 -10.56 -2.51 -0.09
N GLY A 153 -10.12 -1.45 0.60
CA GLY A 153 -8.95 -1.48 1.47
C GLY A 153 -9.13 -2.42 2.67
N SER A 154 -10.36 -2.52 3.20
CA SER A 154 -10.67 -3.48 4.26
C SER A 154 -10.67 -4.93 3.75
N ILE A 155 -11.16 -5.18 2.54
CA ILE A 155 -11.06 -6.46 1.86
C ILE A 155 -9.57 -6.82 1.66
N MET A 156 -8.77 -5.90 1.12
CA MET A 156 -7.33 -6.09 0.91
C MET A 156 -6.63 -6.47 2.23
N ARG A 157 -6.82 -5.68 3.28
CA ARG A 157 -6.25 -5.95 4.60
C ARG A 157 -6.68 -7.32 5.14
N GLY A 158 -7.95 -7.68 4.99
CA GLY A 158 -8.48 -8.98 5.40
C GLY A 158 -7.74 -10.15 4.73
N PHE A 159 -7.58 -10.09 3.40
CA PHE A 159 -6.87 -11.13 2.65
C PHE A 159 -5.37 -11.17 2.97
N MET A 160 -4.72 -10.01 3.18
CA MET A 160 -3.31 -9.95 3.58
C MET A 160 -3.07 -10.55 4.97
N SER A 161 -4.02 -10.38 5.90
CA SER A 161 -3.84 -10.83 7.29
C SER A 161 -3.83 -12.34 7.48
N VAL A 162 -4.39 -13.10 6.52
CA VAL A 162 -4.46 -14.56 6.57
C VAL A 162 -3.37 -15.15 5.68
N PRO A 163 -2.36 -15.86 6.23
CA PRO A 163 -1.34 -16.52 5.43
C PRO A 163 -1.93 -17.61 4.53
N CYS A 164 -1.28 -17.85 3.39
CA CYS A 164 -1.62 -18.99 2.55
C CYS A 164 -1.25 -20.31 3.24
N ASP A 165 -2.05 -21.36 2.96
CA ASP A 165 -1.82 -22.72 3.39
C ASP A 165 -2.33 -23.73 2.34
N VAL A 166 -2.42 -25.00 2.68
CA VAL A 166 -2.88 -26.06 1.77
C VAL A 166 -4.36 -25.96 1.38
N TYR A 167 -5.17 -25.25 2.18
CA TYR A 167 -6.60 -25.03 1.94
C TYR A 167 -6.89 -23.66 1.34
N PHE A 168 -5.99 -22.70 1.55
CA PHE A 168 -6.12 -21.34 1.07
C PHE A 168 -4.86 -20.94 0.29
N THR A 169 -4.77 -21.42 -0.95
CA THR A 169 -3.62 -21.19 -1.83
C THR A 169 -3.53 -19.73 -2.28
N MET A 170 -2.37 -19.33 -2.77
CA MET A 170 -2.17 -17.98 -3.34
C MET A 170 -3.11 -17.69 -4.51
N GLU A 171 -3.34 -18.67 -5.38
CA GLU A 171 -4.30 -18.59 -6.48
C GLU A 171 -5.73 -18.35 -5.97
N ALA A 172 -6.17 -19.12 -4.95
CA ALA A 172 -7.47 -18.93 -4.33
C ALA A 172 -7.60 -17.54 -3.68
N LYS A 173 -6.54 -17.06 -3.02
CA LYS A 173 -6.48 -15.73 -2.40
C LYS A 173 -6.66 -14.63 -3.44
N VAL A 174 -5.86 -14.63 -4.50
CA VAL A 174 -5.93 -13.62 -5.58
C VAL A 174 -7.27 -13.67 -6.28
N SER A 175 -7.72 -14.86 -6.70
CA SER A 175 -8.99 -15.05 -7.38
C SER A 175 -10.17 -14.52 -6.56
N ARG A 176 -10.23 -14.89 -5.28
CA ARG A 176 -11.32 -14.46 -4.39
C ARG A 176 -11.27 -12.97 -4.09
N PHE A 177 -10.08 -12.43 -3.86
CA PHE A 177 -9.90 -10.99 -3.65
C PHE A 177 -10.38 -10.20 -4.88
N LEU A 178 -9.94 -10.57 -6.10
CA LEU A 178 -10.32 -9.88 -7.33
C LEU A 178 -11.83 -9.97 -7.58
N ASP A 179 -12.45 -11.14 -7.36
CA ASP A 179 -13.91 -11.27 -7.52
C ASP A 179 -14.67 -10.34 -6.56
N CYS A 180 -14.27 -10.28 -5.28
CA CYS A 180 -14.89 -9.40 -4.29
C CYS A 180 -14.68 -7.91 -4.61
N SER A 181 -13.44 -7.53 -4.90
CA SER A 181 -13.06 -6.14 -5.13
C SER A 181 -13.66 -5.59 -6.43
N LEU A 182 -13.55 -6.32 -7.55
CA LEU A 182 -14.11 -5.88 -8.83
C LEU A 182 -15.65 -5.88 -8.83
N LYS A 183 -16.28 -6.75 -8.05
CA LYS A 183 -17.74 -6.74 -7.85
C LYS A 183 -18.20 -5.49 -7.10
N LEU A 184 -17.42 -5.01 -6.15
CA LEU A 184 -17.72 -3.77 -5.41
C LEU A 184 -17.86 -2.56 -6.35
N TYR A 185 -17.14 -2.56 -7.48
CA TYR A 185 -17.17 -1.52 -8.49
C TYR A 185 -18.04 -1.85 -9.70
N ASP A 186 -18.99 -2.78 -9.56
CA ASP A 186 -19.93 -3.22 -10.61
C ASP A 186 -19.30 -3.65 -11.93
N VAL A 187 -18.04 -4.12 -11.88
CA VAL A 187 -17.41 -4.72 -13.09
C VAL A 187 -18.18 -5.98 -13.50
N PRO A 188 -18.61 -6.11 -14.77
CA PRO A 188 -19.39 -7.25 -15.24
C PRO A 188 -18.71 -8.61 -14.97
N LYS A 189 -19.50 -9.64 -14.67
CA LYS A 189 -19.02 -10.97 -14.28
C LYS A 189 -18.04 -11.56 -15.29
N GLU A 190 -18.35 -11.46 -16.58
CA GLU A 190 -17.52 -11.99 -17.67
C GLU A 190 -16.15 -11.27 -17.70
N LYS A 191 -16.15 -9.95 -17.51
CA LYS A 191 -14.92 -9.16 -17.45
C LYS A 191 -14.11 -9.50 -16.20
N ARG A 192 -14.75 -9.67 -15.04
CA ARG A 192 -14.05 -10.10 -13.81
C ARG A 192 -13.35 -11.45 -14.01
N ALA A 193 -14.05 -12.41 -14.63
CA ALA A 193 -13.48 -13.72 -14.93
C ALA A 193 -12.28 -13.64 -15.89
N ALA A 194 -12.39 -12.85 -16.96
CA ALA A 194 -11.30 -12.63 -17.92
C ALA A 194 -10.08 -11.95 -17.27
N ILE A 195 -10.29 -10.90 -16.47
CA ILE A 195 -9.24 -10.20 -15.72
C ILE A 195 -8.56 -11.16 -14.74
N THR A 196 -9.33 -11.92 -13.96
CA THR A 196 -8.76 -12.88 -12.99
C THR A 196 -7.91 -13.95 -13.69
N ALA A 197 -8.38 -14.49 -14.82
CA ALA A 197 -7.63 -15.47 -15.62
C ALA A 197 -6.34 -14.89 -16.24
N ALA A 198 -6.32 -13.58 -16.52
CA ALA A 198 -5.13 -12.91 -17.06
C ALA A 198 -4.07 -12.59 -16.00
N VAL A 199 -4.46 -12.55 -14.72
CA VAL A 199 -3.57 -12.25 -13.57
C VAL A 199 -2.98 -13.51 -12.95
N LEU A 200 -3.70 -14.63 -12.99
CA LEU A 200 -3.26 -15.95 -12.48
C LEU A 200 -2.33 -16.66 -13.45
#